data_addedcf87da575e975de9fa228f79b0b
#
_entry.id   addedcf87da575e975de9fa228f79b0b
#
_cell.length_a   1.000
_cell.length_b   1.000
_cell.length_c   1.000
_cell.angle_alpha   90.00
_cell.angle_beta   90.00
_cell.angle_gamma   90.00
#
_symmetry.space_group_name_H-M   'P 1'
#
loop_
_entity.id
_entity.type
_entity.pdbx_description
1 polymer ?
#
loop_
_entity_poly.entity_id
_entity_poly.type
_entity_poly.pdbx_seq_one_letter_code
_entity_poly.pdbx_strand_id
1 'polypeptide(L)'
;VYKRQYRGRFDKIGRSMAMGPLDFHEVEDKKGGGPRAEAVLLNNVIPNNSLICTLDERGKLMSSPQFANLLAQWRDQGQRDVSFIIGGADGLDPDLRSKASASLSFGKMVWPHMMARLMLSEQLYRSASILAGSPYHRV
;
A
#
# COMPACT_ATOMS: atom_id res chain seq x y z
N VAL A 1 0.89 -17.00 4.21
CA VAL A 1 -0.47 -17.53 4.31
C VAL A 1 -1.47 -16.41 4.51
N TYR A 2 -1.35 -15.62 5.58
CA TYR A 2 -2.32 -14.55 5.87
C TYR A 2 -2.38 -13.45 4.81
N LYS A 3 -1.23 -13.07 4.25
CA LYS A 3 -1.17 -12.07 3.19
C LYS A 3 -2.00 -12.49 1.97
N ARG A 4 -1.89 -13.76 1.57
CA ARG A 4 -2.64 -14.29 0.43
C ARG A 4 -4.13 -14.36 0.71
N GLN A 5 -4.53 -14.65 1.95
CA GLN A 5 -5.93 -14.65 2.34
C GLN A 5 -6.54 -13.26 2.19
N TYR A 6 -5.87 -12.23 2.68
CA TYR A 6 -6.37 -10.86 2.56
C TYR A 6 -6.40 -10.38 1.10
N ARG A 7 -5.40 -10.75 0.31
CA ARG A 7 -5.39 -10.48 -1.12
C ARG A 7 -6.61 -11.08 -1.81
N GLY A 8 -6.88 -12.35 -1.58
CA GLY A 8 -8.04 -13.02 -2.17
C GLY A 8 -9.36 -12.41 -1.74
N ARG A 9 -9.49 -12.08 -0.47
CA ARG A 9 -10.70 -11.42 0.05
C ARG A 9 -10.88 -10.03 -0.53
N PHE A 10 -9.80 -9.26 -0.64
CA PHE A 10 -9.82 -7.94 -1.25
C PHE A 10 -10.27 -8.04 -2.71
N ASP A 11 -9.66 -8.92 -3.49
CA ASP A 11 -9.97 -9.08 -4.91
C ASP A 11 -11.44 -9.47 -5.11
N LYS A 12 -11.96 -10.34 -4.27
CA LYS A 12 -13.34 -10.80 -4.35
C LYS A 12 -14.33 -9.65 -4.09
N ILE A 13 -14.14 -8.91 -3.01
CA ILE A 13 -15.05 -7.83 -2.63
C ILE A 13 -14.85 -6.59 -3.50
N GLY A 14 -13.63 -6.36 -3.95
CA GLY A 14 -13.27 -5.17 -4.73
C GLY A 14 -13.82 -5.17 -6.15
N ARG A 15 -14.10 -6.34 -6.72
CA ARG A 15 -14.59 -6.44 -8.11
C ARG A 15 -15.87 -5.64 -8.34
N SER A 16 -16.79 -5.67 -7.39
CA SER A 16 -18.06 -4.95 -7.48
C SER A 16 -17.92 -3.45 -7.29
N MET A 17 -16.75 -2.99 -6.84
CA MET A 17 -16.47 -1.59 -6.55
C MET A 17 -15.38 -0.99 -7.45
N ALA A 18 -15.05 -1.66 -8.54
CA ALA A 18 -13.97 -1.26 -9.45
C ALA A 18 -12.61 -1.10 -8.72
N MET A 19 -12.31 -2.01 -7.81
CA MET A 19 -11.04 -2.05 -7.08
C MET A 19 -10.35 -3.39 -7.28
N GLY A 20 -9.02 -3.36 -7.39
CA GLY A 20 -8.19 -4.53 -7.58
C GLY A 20 -7.89 -4.80 -9.05
N PRO A 21 -7.16 -5.85 -9.35
CA PRO A 21 -6.61 -6.82 -8.40
C PRO A 21 -5.47 -6.25 -7.55
N LEU A 22 -5.24 -6.88 -6.41
CA LEU A 22 -4.11 -6.57 -5.54
C LEU A 22 -2.94 -7.48 -5.88
N ASP A 23 -1.86 -6.91 -6.35
CA ASP A 23 -0.65 -7.64 -6.72
C ASP A 23 0.52 -7.27 -5.80
N PHE A 24 1.36 -8.26 -5.50
CA PHE A 24 2.56 -8.07 -4.70
C PHE A 24 3.80 -8.18 -5.58
N HIS A 25 4.69 -7.22 -5.47
CA HIS A 25 5.98 -7.23 -6.14
C HIS A 25 7.09 -7.11 -5.11
N GLU A 26 7.93 -8.11 -5.04
CA GLU A 26 9.12 -8.07 -4.21
C GLU A 26 10.32 -7.72 -5.08
N VAL A 27 11.04 -6.69 -4.66
CA VAL A 27 12.30 -6.34 -5.30
C VAL A 27 13.42 -6.62 -4.32
N GLU A 28 14.49 -7.23 -4.83
CA GLU A 28 15.62 -7.62 -4.01
C GLU A 28 16.89 -7.04 -4.61
N ASP A 29 17.57 -6.21 -3.86
CA ASP A 29 18.87 -5.70 -4.24
C ASP A 29 19.96 -6.64 -3.75
N LYS A 30 20.30 -7.61 -4.58
CA LYS A 30 21.32 -8.61 -4.28
C LYS A 30 22.74 -8.03 -4.18
N LYS A 31 22.93 -6.82 -4.72
CA LYS A 31 24.25 -6.17 -4.72
C LYS A 31 24.45 -5.24 -3.53
N GLY A 32 23.43 -5.05 -2.70
CA GLY A 32 23.53 -4.25 -1.49
C GLY A 32 23.76 -2.77 -1.71
N GLY A 33 23.20 -2.19 -2.77
CA GLY A 33 23.37 -0.77 -3.12
C GLY A 33 22.52 0.20 -2.29
N GLY A 34 21.77 -0.28 -1.31
CA GLY A 34 20.97 0.54 -0.41
C GLY A 34 19.69 1.08 -1.04
N PRO A 35 19.06 2.12 -0.39
CA PRO A 35 17.77 2.65 -0.83
C PRO A 35 17.74 3.14 -2.27
N ARG A 36 18.82 3.72 -2.76
CA ARG A 36 18.88 4.24 -4.12
C ARG A 36 18.83 3.12 -5.16
N ALA A 37 19.58 2.03 -4.95
CA ALA A 37 19.53 0.87 -5.83
C ALA A 37 18.17 0.17 -5.77
N GLU A 38 17.59 0.07 -4.59
CA GLU A 38 16.24 -0.46 -4.41
C GLU A 38 15.22 0.39 -5.18
N ALA A 39 15.36 1.72 -5.13
CA ALA A 39 14.46 2.63 -5.85
C ALA A 39 14.46 2.38 -7.35
N VAL A 40 15.61 2.07 -7.94
CA VAL A 40 15.70 1.73 -9.37
C VAL A 40 14.88 0.48 -9.65
N LEU A 41 15.00 -0.55 -8.82
CA LEU A 41 14.24 -1.80 -8.98
C LEU A 41 12.74 -1.55 -8.79
N LEU A 42 12.35 -0.75 -7.80
CA LEU A 42 10.95 -0.40 -7.57
C LEU A 42 10.36 0.36 -8.76
N ASN A 43 11.09 1.33 -9.31
CA ASN A 43 10.61 2.10 -10.46
C ASN A 43 10.35 1.21 -11.68
N ASN A 44 11.06 0.11 -11.83
CA ASN A 44 10.86 -0.83 -12.94
C ASN A 44 9.56 -1.61 -12.84
N VAL A 45 9.01 -1.79 -11.62
CA VAL A 45 7.78 -2.56 -11.43
C VAL A 45 6.55 -1.69 -11.16
N ILE A 46 6.74 -0.40 -10.89
CA ILE A 46 5.63 0.52 -10.70
C ILE A 46 5.01 0.86 -12.07
N PRO A 47 3.70 0.66 -12.27
CA PRO A 47 3.04 1.03 -13.51
C PRO A 47 3.20 2.51 -13.83
N ASN A 48 3.29 2.85 -15.11
CA ASN A 48 3.32 4.24 -15.55
C ASN A 48 2.05 4.97 -15.12
N ASN A 49 2.21 6.18 -14.62
CA ASN A 49 1.11 7.02 -14.12
C ASN A 49 0.42 6.45 -12.88
N SER A 50 1.04 5.51 -12.19
CA SER A 50 0.53 5.02 -10.92
C SER A 50 0.62 6.10 -9.85
N LEU A 51 -0.43 6.25 -9.05
CA LEU A 51 -0.37 7.04 -7.84
C LEU A 51 0.51 6.30 -6.83
N ILE A 52 1.45 6.98 -6.23
CA ILE A 52 2.39 6.39 -5.28
C ILE A 52 2.02 6.80 -3.86
N CYS A 53 1.81 5.81 -3.00
CA CYS A 53 1.62 5.98 -1.57
C CYS A 53 2.72 5.21 -0.84
N THR A 54 3.55 5.92 -0.10
CA THR A 54 4.62 5.29 0.67
C THR A 54 4.13 4.93 2.08
N LEU A 55 4.65 3.83 2.62
CA LEU A 55 4.51 3.52 4.03
C LEU A 55 5.77 4.00 4.74
N ASP A 56 5.58 4.96 5.64
CA ASP A 56 6.68 5.59 6.38
C ASP A 56 6.16 5.99 7.75
N GLU A 57 6.96 5.78 8.78
CA GLU A 57 6.60 6.19 10.15
C GLU A 57 6.35 7.69 10.28
N ARG A 58 6.89 8.48 9.36
CA ARG A 58 6.68 9.93 9.28
C ARG A 58 5.48 10.32 8.43
N GLY A 59 4.76 9.34 7.89
CA GLY A 59 3.58 9.58 7.08
C GLY A 59 2.38 10.02 7.89
N LYS A 60 1.25 10.20 7.20
CA LYS A 60 0.01 10.61 7.83
C LYS A 60 -0.62 9.46 8.59
N LEU A 61 -1.01 9.72 9.83
CA LEU A 61 -1.80 8.80 10.63
C LEU A 61 -3.27 8.90 10.19
N MET A 62 -3.88 7.75 9.91
CA MET A 62 -5.28 7.68 9.50
C MET A 62 -5.99 6.57 10.27
N SER A 63 -7.28 6.79 10.52
CA SER A 63 -8.16 5.70 10.94
C SER A 63 -8.48 4.80 9.73
N SER A 64 -8.97 3.59 10.00
CA SER A 64 -9.39 2.70 8.92
C SER A 64 -10.49 3.30 8.03
N PRO A 65 -11.53 3.95 8.59
CA PRO A 65 -12.51 4.66 7.76
C PRO A 65 -11.92 5.78 6.92
N GLN A 66 -10.97 6.55 7.46
CA GLN A 66 -10.28 7.59 6.70
C GLN A 66 -9.48 7.02 5.53
N PHE A 67 -8.80 5.91 5.76
CA PHE A 67 -8.07 5.23 4.70
C PHE A 67 -9.01 4.69 3.62
N ALA A 68 -10.13 4.10 4.01
CA ALA A 68 -11.16 3.65 3.07
C ALA A 68 -11.66 4.81 2.20
N ASN A 69 -11.94 5.97 2.79
CA ASN A 69 -12.38 7.15 2.06
C ASN A 69 -11.32 7.66 1.09
N LEU A 70 -10.05 7.58 1.47
CA LEU A 70 -8.95 7.97 0.59
C LEU A 70 -8.87 7.07 -0.64
N LEU A 71 -9.00 5.77 -0.45
CA LEU A 71 -9.02 4.81 -1.57
C LEU A 71 -10.21 5.08 -2.50
N ALA A 72 -11.38 5.36 -1.94
CA ALA A 72 -12.56 5.68 -2.73
C ALA A 72 -12.37 6.99 -3.52
N GLN A 73 -11.75 8.00 -2.93
CA GLN A 73 -11.44 9.25 -3.62
C GLN A 73 -10.51 9.02 -4.82
N TRP A 74 -9.46 8.24 -4.64
CA TRP A 74 -8.53 7.93 -5.74
C TRP A 74 -9.25 7.20 -6.87
N ARG A 75 -10.06 6.22 -6.54
CA ARG A 75 -10.89 5.51 -7.53
C ARG A 75 -11.79 6.48 -8.29
N ASP A 76 -12.51 7.32 -7.57
CA ASP A 76 -13.50 8.24 -8.15
C ASP A 76 -12.84 9.35 -8.97
N GLN A 77 -11.58 9.68 -8.67
CA GLN A 77 -10.77 10.61 -9.46
C GLN A 77 -10.18 9.97 -10.72
N GLY A 78 -10.44 8.69 -10.96
CA GLY A 78 -9.97 8.00 -12.14
C GLY A 78 -8.56 7.44 -12.05
N GLN A 79 -8.01 7.30 -10.86
CA GLN A 79 -6.70 6.66 -10.69
C GLN A 79 -6.82 5.17 -11.00
N ARG A 80 -6.14 4.73 -12.06
CA ARG A 80 -6.16 3.34 -12.50
C ARG A 80 -5.31 2.44 -11.62
N ASP A 81 -4.14 2.93 -11.23
CA ASP A 81 -3.17 2.17 -10.49
C ASP A 81 -2.74 2.96 -9.25
N VAL A 82 -2.73 2.30 -8.12
CA VAL A 82 -2.17 2.83 -6.88
C VAL A 82 -1.09 1.86 -6.42
N SER A 83 0.11 2.37 -6.23
CA SER A 83 1.25 1.58 -5.78
C SER A 83 1.60 1.96 -4.36
N PHE A 84 1.49 1.00 -3.46
CA PHE A 84 1.96 1.16 -2.08
C PHE A 84 3.39 0.66 -1.99
N ILE A 85 4.27 1.51 -1.49
CA ILE A 85 5.69 1.19 -1.44
C ILE A 85 6.13 1.07 0.01
N ILE A 86 6.70 -0.07 0.33
CA ILE A 86 7.27 -0.35 1.65
C ILE A 86 8.79 -0.43 1.46
N GLY A 87 9.52 0.45 2.14
CA GLY A 87 10.98 0.46 2.07
C GLY A 87 11.61 -0.69 2.84
N GLY A 88 12.86 -1.00 2.48
CA GLY A 88 13.67 -1.97 3.21
C GLY A 88 14.19 -1.43 4.53
N ALA A 89 15.17 -2.14 5.12
CA ALA A 89 15.71 -1.81 6.45
C ALA A 89 16.30 -0.39 6.56
N ASP A 90 16.81 0.14 5.45
CA ASP A 90 17.44 1.46 5.40
C ASP A 90 16.46 2.58 4.98
N GLY A 91 15.16 2.26 4.90
CA GLY A 91 14.14 3.21 4.50
C GLY A 91 14.00 3.38 3.00
N LEU A 92 13.30 4.44 2.58
CA LEU A 92 13.05 4.74 1.18
C LEU A 92 14.00 5.82 0.67
N ASP A 93 14.38 5.71 -0.60
CA ASP A 93 15.14 6.74 -1.28
C ASP A 93 14.40 8.08 -1.27
N PRO A 94 15.07 9.20 -0.95
CA PRO A 94 14.41 10.51 -0.91
C PRO A 94 13.76 10.93 -2.22
N ASP A 95 14.34 10.59 -3.37
CA ASP A 95 13.75 10.93 -4.67
C ASP A 95 12.46 10.16 -4.91
N LEU A 96 12.42 8.90 -4.52
CA LEU A 96 11.21 8.09 -4.61
C LEU A 96 10.14 8.63 -3.66
N ARG A 97 10.52 9.01 -2.44
CA ARG A 97 9.61 9.63 -1.49
C ARG A 97 9.00 10.93 -2.02
N SER A 98 9.80 11.74 -2.70
CA SER A 98 9.33 13.02 -3.25
C SER A 98 8.29 12.85 -4.36
N LYS A 99 8.27 11.69 -5.04
CA LYS A 99 7.28 11.37 -6.07
C LYS A 99 5.95 10.89 -5.49
N ALA A 100 5.89 10.58 -4.19
CA ALA A 100 4.70 10.06 -3.58
C ALA A 100 3.63 11.14 -3.47
N SER A 101 2.40 10.80 -3.85
CA SER A 101 1.23 11.66 -3.68
C SER A 101 0.68 11.57 -2.26
N ALA A 102 0.99 10.49 -1.56
CA ALA A 102 0.56 10.28 -0.19
C ALA A 102 1.59 9.45 0.56
N SER A 103 1.60 9.59 1.86
CA SER A 103 2.43 8.78 2.76
C SER A 103 1.59 8.37 3.96
N LEU A 104 1.53 7.07 4.21
CA LEU A 104 0.73 6.47 5.27
C LEU A 104 1.64 5.97 6.38
N SER A 105 1.27 6.24 7.62
CA SER A 105 1.97 5.73 8.80
C SER A 105 1.08 4.76 9.59
N PHE A 106 1.68 3.67 10.05
CA PHE A 106 1.06 2.74 11.01
C PHE A 106 1.49 3.04 12.46
N GLY A 107 1.94 4.26 12.71
CA GLY A 107 2.40 4.70 14.01
C GLY A 107 3.88 5.05 14.00
N LYS A 108 4.36 5.48 15.16
CA LYS A 108 5.75 5.93 15.32
C LYS A 108 6.73 4.77 15.48
N MET A 109 6.22 3.57 15.78
CA MET A 109 7.06 2.39 15.93
C MET A 109 7.52 1.89 14.57
N VAL A 110 8.73 1.37 14.54
CA VAL A 110 9.27 0.73 13.33
C VAL A 110 8.79 -0.71 13.27
N TRP A 111 8.29 -1.12 12.13
CA TRP A 111 7.77 -2.47 11.92
C TRP A 111 8.68 -3.25 10.96
N PRO A 112 8.87 -4.55 11.19
CA PRO A 112 9.51 -5.38 10.18
C PRO A 112 8.76 -5.29 8.86
N HIS A 113 9.49 -5.29 7.75
CA HIS A 113 8.94 -5.14 6.41
C HIS A 113 7.78 -6.12 6.14
N MET A 114 7.96 -7.39 6.52
CA MET A 114 6.93 -8.42 6.30
C MET A 114 5.67 -8.16 7.11
N MET A 115 5.79 -7.62 8.31
CA MET A 115 4.63 -7.25 9.13
C MET A 115 3.90 -6.04 8.55
N ALA A 116 4.63 -5.04 8.11
CA ALA A 116 4.03 -3.87 7.48
C ALA A 116 3.23 -4.27 6.25
N ARG A 117 3.75 -5.20 5.45
CA ARG A 117 3.08 -5.74 4.27
C ARG A 117 1.78 -6.47 4.65
N LEU A 118 1.83 -7.30 5.68
CA LEU A 118 0.65 -8.00 6.17
C LEU A 118 -0.40 -7.02 6.70
N MET A 119 0.03 -6.03 7.49
CA MET A 119 -0.86 -5.01 8.04
C MET A 119 -1.53 -4.19 6.93
N LEU A 120 -0.78 -3.82 5.90
CA LEU A 120 -1.33 -3.11 4.76
C LEU A 120 -2.36 -3.97 4.01
N SER A 121 -2.05 -5.24 3.78
CA SER A 121 -2.97 -6.16 3.10
C SER A 121 -4.30 -6.30 3.87
N GLU A 122 -4.22 -6.39 5.18
CA GLU A 122 -5.40 -6.44 6.05
C GLU A 122 -6.19 -5.12 5.96
N GLN A 123 -5.52 -3.97 6.03
CA GLN A 123 -6.19 -2.67 5.96
C GLN A 123 -6.82 -2.41 4.60
N LEU A 124 -6.24 -2.89 3.51
CA LEU A 124 -6.86 -2.82 2.19
C LEU A 124 -8.15 -3.62 2.14
N TYR A 125 -8.14 -4.85 2.66
CA TYR A 125 -9.35 -5.64 2.76
C TYR A 125 -10.39 -4.98 3.67
N ARG A 126 -9.97 -4.48 4.83
CA ARG A 126 -10.85 -3.76 5.77
C ARG A 126 -11.50 -2.54 5.10
N SER A 127 -10.72 -1.78 4.36
CA SER A 127 -11.22 -0.62 3.61
C SER A 127 -12.27 -1.00 2.58
N ALA A 128 -12.01 -2.05 1.82
CA ALA A 128 -12.98 -2.56 0.85
C ALA A 128 -14.27 -3.03 1.55
N SER A 129 -14.13 -3.66 2.72
CA SER A 129 -15.26 -4.10 3.53
C SER A 129 -16.10 -2.91 4.02
N ILE A 130 -15.46 -1.85 4.48
CA ILE A 130 -16.14 -0.62 4.91
C ILE A 130 -16.92 -0.02 3.74
N LEU A 131 -16.29 0.09 2.58
CA LEU A 131 -16.92 0.68 1.39
C LEU A 131 -18.08 -0.16 0.88
N ALA A 132 -18.01 -1.47 1.04
CA ALA A 132 -19.08 -2.39 0.62
C ALA A 132 -20.20 -2.54 1.65
N GLY A 133 -20.06 -1.94 2.84
CA GLY A 133 -21.04 -2.09 3.90
C GLY A 133 -21.00 -3.45 4.59
N SER A 134 -19.90 -4.19 4.45
CA SER A 134 -19.70 -5.49 5.11
C SER A 134 -19.45 -5.32 6.61
N PRO A 135 -19.86 -6.27 7.46
CA PRO A 135 -19.71 -6.15 8.92
C PRO A 135 -18.31 -6.43 9.46
N TYR A 136 -17.32 -6.60 8.60
CA TYR A 136 -15.96 -6.95 9.03
C TYR A 136 -15.34 -5.90 9.98
N HIS A 137 -15.46 -4.62 9.62
CA HIS A 137 -14.92 -3.54 10.46
C HIS A 137 -15.85 -3.25 11.64
N ARG A 138 -15.26 -3.19 12.84
CA ARG A 138 -15.96 -2.80 14.06
C ARG A 138 -15.31 -1.55 14.66
N VAL A 139 -16.13 -0.64 15.01
CA VAL A 139 -15.71 0.60 15.68
C VAL A 139 -15.43 0.34 17.16
#